data_87ecd734f6ac0d3f9509a9d5e12e1c9c
#
_entry.id   87ecd734f6ac0d3f9509a9d5e12e1c9c
#
_cell.length_a   1.000
_cell.length_b   1.000
_cell.length_c   1.000
_cell.angle_alpha   90.00
_cell.angle_beta   90.00
_cell.angle_gamma   90.00
#
_symmetry.space_group_name_H-M   'P 1'
#
loop_
_entity.id
_entity.type
_entity.pdbx_description
1 polymer ?
#
loop_
_entity_poly.entity_id
_entity_poly.type
_entity_poly.pdbx_seq_one_letter_code
_entity_poly.pdbx_strand_id
1 'polypeptide(L)'
;MHKLPIKDVSAMRQKGPTFFKKINLIVLTAFLLNPSNPSFAKWIFLSKDNVGNSYYYEDSKTVYDSENQLVSTWQLISYTETLTAPNGVATQSVIQDISYLCKVGYESYKEFYIGYYSGPLGSGVSVDQADTSNSSWERVIPDTMSYVLYKFFCKPPNIPS
;
A
#
# COMPACT_ATOMS: atom_id res chain seq x y z
N MET A 1 -0.81 -43.05 68.62
CA MET A 1 -0.97 -43.65 67.26
C MET A 1 -2.44 -43.83 66.98
N HIS A 2 -3.07 -42.88 66.25
CA HIS A 2 -4.46 -43.01 65.82
C HIS A 2 -4.50 -42.97 64.30
N LYS A 3 -4.85 -44.08 63.66
CA LYS A 3 -5.18 -44.20 62.24
C LYS A 3 -6.58 -43.68 62.01
N LEU A 4 -6.73 -42.70 61.14
CA LEU A 4 -8.01 -42.27 60.58
C LEU A 4 -8.31 -43.05 59.29
N PRO A 5 -9.56 -43.41 59.00
CA PRO A 5 -9.95 -44.20 57.85
C PRO A 5 -10.12 -43.31 56.57
N ILE A 6 -9.66 -43.84 55.50
CA ILE A 6 -9.81 -43.29 54.16
C ILE A 6 -11.25 -43.56 53.72
N LYS A 7 -12.01 -42.48 53.45
CA LYS A 7 -13.33 -42.56 52.81
C LYS A 7 -13.15 -42.60 51.28
N ASP A 8 -13.67 -43.66 50.72
CA ASP A 8 -13.93 -43.88 49.30
C ASP A 8 -14.79 -42.77 48.72
N VAL A 9 -14.31 -42.07 47.68
CA VAL A 9 -15.10 -41.13 46.86
C VAL A 9 -15.14 -41.69 45.44
N SER A 10 -15.92 -42.75 45.27
CA SER A 10 -16.32 -43.20 43.94
C SER A 10 -17.68 -42.60 43.55
N ALA A 11 -17.74 -42.14 42.33
CA ALA A 11 -18.93 -41.85 41.51
C ALA A 11 -19.70 -40.55 41.76
N MET A 12 -19.28 -39.51 41.06
CA MET A 12 -20.21 -38.60 40.43
C MET A 12 -19.86 -38.39 38.93
N ARG A 13 -20.44 -39.25 38.12
CA ARG A 13 -20.43 -39.17 36.67
C ARG A 13 -21.43 -38.10 36.25
N GLN A 14 -21.03 -36.85 36.14
CA GLN A 14 -21.88 -35.81 35.55
C GLN A 14 -21.95 -36.01 34.05
N LYS A 15 -23.15 -36.34 33.56
CA LYS A 15 -23.52 -36.22 32.14
C LYS A 15 -23.58 -34.73 31.81
N GLY A 16 -22.56 -34.20 31.16
CA GLY A 16 -22.57 -32.85 30.59
C GLY A 16 -23.53 -32.74 29.40
N PRO A 17 -24.27 -31.64 29.27
CA PRO A 17 -25.28 -31.49 28.24
C PRO A 17 -24.62 -31.36 26.87
N THR A 18 -25.04 -32.20 25.94
CA THR A 18 -24.64 -32.27 24.52
C THR A 18 -25.06 -31.04 23.71
N PHE A 19 -25.50 -29.97 24.36
CA PHE A 19 -26.04 -28.78 23.72
C PHE A 19 -24.93 -27.80 23.21
N PHE A 20 -23.74 -27.84 23.79
CA PHE A 20 -22.66 -26.89 23.42
C PHE A 20 -21.90 -27.24 22.15
N LYS A 21 -21.96 -28.48 21.64
CA LYS A 21 -21.22 -28.88 20.42
C LYS A 21 -21.80 -28.33 19.11
N LYS A 22 -23.11 -27.98 19.08
CA LYS A 22 -23.74 -27.48 17.84
C LYS A 22 -23.59 -25.98 17.62
N ILE A 23 -23.40 -25.19 18.69
CA ILE A 23 -23.27 -23.73 18.57
C ILE A 23 -21.88 -23.32 18.04
N ASN A 24 -20.84 -24.04 18.43
CA ASN A 24 -19.46 -23.71 17.97
C ASN A 24 -19.22 -23.97 16.47
N LEU A 25 -19.98 -24.83 15.83
CA LEU A 25 -19.79 -25.13 14.40
C LEU A 25 -20.41 -24.04 13.51
N ILE A 26 -21.52 -23.41 13.95
CA ILE A 26 -22.15 -22.34 13.17
C ILE A 26 -21.37 -21.04 13.25
N VAL A 27 -20.76 -20.74 14.40
CA VAL A 27 -19.94 -19.52 14.57
C VAL A 27 -18.63 -19.63 13.76
N LEU A 28 -18.03 -20.82 13.69
CA LEU A 28 -16.78 -21.03 12.94
C LEU A 28 -16.99 -20.93 11.43
N THR A 29 -18.14 -21.40 10.91
CA THR A 29 -18.46 -21.30 9.48
C THR A 29 -18.83 -19.87 9.06
N ALA A 30 -19.40 -19.04 9.93
CA ALA A 30 -19.71 -17.65 9.65
C ALA A 30 -18.45 -16.78 9.54
N PHE A 31 -17.36 -17.14 10.24
CA PHE A 31 -16.08 -16.41 10.16
C PHE A 31 -15.30 -16.71 8.87
N LEU A 32 -15.55 -17.87 8.23
CA LEU A 32 -14.90 -18.24 6.97
C LEU A 32 -15.61 -17.67 5.72
N LEU A 33 -16.77 -17.04 5.86
CA LEU A 33 -17.57 -16.51 4.76
C LEU A 33 -17.51 -14.99 4.61
N ASN A 34 -16.68 -14.29 5.41
CA ASN A 34 -16.31 -12.92 5.10
C ASN A 34 -15.05 -12.95 4.21
N PRO A 35 -15.18 -12.89 2.88
CA PRO A 35 -14.05 -12.52 2.05
C PRO A 35 -13.74 -11.06 2.43
N SER A 36 -12.78 -10.87 3.31
CA SER A 36 -12.07 -9.60 3.38
C SER A 36 -11.45 -9.45 1.99
N ASN A 37 -12.17 -8.80 1.07
CA ASN A 37 -11.61 -8.39 -0.20
C ASN A 37 -10.42 -7.51 0.18
N PRO A 38 -9.17 -7.94 -0.06
CA PRO A 38 -8.05 -7.04 0.10
C PRO A 38 -8.35 -5.88 -0.84
N SER A 39 -8.51 -4.69 -0.29
CA SER A 39 -8.61 -3.46 -1.06
C SER A 39 -7.26 -3.27 -1.73
N PHE A 40 -7.06 -3.90 -2.87
CA PHE A 40 -5.91 -3.62 -3.71
C PHE A 40 -6.01 -2.17 -4.16
N ALA A 41 -4.94 -1.42 -4.01
CA ALA A 41 -4.81 -0.09 -4.59
C ALA A 41 -5.24 -0.15 -6.06
N LYS A 42 -6.16 0.72 -6.46
CA LYS A 42 -6.62 0.77 -7.84
C LYS A 42 -5.66 1.66 -8.64
N TRP A 43 -4.62 1.04 -9.17
CA TRP A 43 -3.67 1.72 -10.03
C TRP A 43 -4.28 2.11 -11.36
N ILE A 44 -4.28 3.40 -11.68
CA ILE A 44 -4.72 3.95 -12.96
C ILE A 44 -3.48 4.20 -13.82
N PHE A 45 -3.45 3.62 -15.01
CA PHE A 45 -2.37 3.80 -15.96
C PHE A 45 -2.29 5.25 -16.44
N LEU A 46 -1.09 5.81 -16.44
CA LEU A 46 -0.80 7.17 -16.87
C LEU A 46 -0.09 7.23 -18.22
N SER A 47 1.09 6.62 -18.30
CA SER A 47 1.98 6.75 -19.44
C SER A 47 3.04 5.64 -19.45
N LYS A 48 3.81 5.59 -20.54
CA LYS A 48 5.06 4.84 -20.66
C LYS A 48 6.20 5.79 -21.03
N ASP A 49 7.40 5.47 -20.55
CA ASP A 49 8.61 6.12 -21.03
C ASP A 49 9.17 5.45 -22.31
N ASN A 50 10.26 5.99 -22.83
CA ASN A 50 10.87 5.53 -24.08
C ASN A 50 11.48 4.11 -24.01
N VAL A 51 11.73 3.59 -22.80
CA VAL A 51 12.26 2.23 -22.59
C VAL A 51 11.14 1.25 -22.21
N GLY A 52 9.88 1.74 -22.13
CA GLY A 52 8.69 0.93 -21.94
C GLY A 52 8.24 0.77 -20.50
N ASN A 53 8.90 1.41 -19.52
CA ASN A 53 8.44 1.43 -18.15
C ASN A 53 7.06 2.07 -18.06
N SER A 54 6.19 1.51 -17.24
CA SER A 54 4.79 1.93 -17.11
C SER A 54 4.58 2.68 -15.80
N TYR A 55 3.90 3.82 -15.90
CA TYR A 55 3.62 4.74 -14.78
C TYR A 55 2.13 4.71 -14.46
N TYR A 56 1.81 4.64 -13.17
CA TYR A 56 0.44 4.58 -12.65
C TYR A 56 0.31 5.52 -11.46
N TYR A 57 -0.93 5.86 -11.11
CA TYR A 57 -1.25 6.59 -9.89
C TYR A 57 -2.49 6.00 -9.20
N GLU A 58 -2.68 6.33 -7.94
CA GLU A 58 -3.87 5.95 -7.18
C GLU A 58 -4.78 7.17 -6.98
N ASP A 59 -5.90 7.19 -7.71
CA ASP A 59 -6.83 8.33 -7.74
C ASP A 59 -7.42 8.62 -6.35
N SER A 60 -7.78 7.58 -5.61
CA SER A 60 -8.34 7.70 -4.25
C SER A 60 -7.35 8.30 -3.23
N LYS A 61 -6.06 8.34 -3.56
CA LYS A 61 -4.98 8.93 -2.76
C LYS A 61 -4.45 10.23 -3.34
N THR A 62 -5.06 10.72 -4.41
CA THR A 62 -4.66 12.00 -5.01
C THR A 62 -5.40 13.13 -4.32
N VAL A 63 -4.66 14.05 -3.73
CA VAL A 63 -5.16 15.20 -2.96
C VAL A 63 -4.67 16.49 -3.60
N TYR A 64 -5.60 17.40 -3.85
CA TYR A 64 -5.32 18.74 -4.38
C TYR A 64 -5.43 19.78 -3.25
N ASP A 65 -4.32 20.42 -2.94
CA ASP A 65 -4.25 21.56 -2.02
C ASP A 65 -4.13 22.83 -2.86
N SER A 66 -5.27 23.50 -3.06
CA SER A 66 -5.34 24.73 -3.88
C SER A 66 -4.68 25.93 -3.21
N GLU A 67 -4.63 25.97 -1.88
CA GLU A 67 -4.02 27.09 -1.13
C GLU A 67 -2.49 27.09 -1.30
N ASN A 68 -1.88 25.91 -1.19
CA ASN A 68 -0.44 25.75 -1.33
C ASN A 68 -0.01 25.39 -2.76
N GLN A 69 -0.97 25.24 -3.68
CA GLN A 69 -0.72 24.83 -5.07
C GLN A 69 0.03 23.47 -5.14
N LEU A 70 -0.39 22.52 -4.30
CA LEU A 70 0.21 21.20 -4.21
C LEU A 70 -0.74 20.11 -4.72
N VAL A 71 -0.17 19.10 -5.33
CA VAL A 71 -0.85 17.83 -5.61
C VAL A 71 -0.02 16.71 -5.02
N SER A 72 -0.60 15.98 -4.08
CA SER A 72 0.02 14.80 -3.46
C SER A 72 -0.65 13.54 -3.98
N THR A 73 0.12 12.52 -4.30
CA THR A 73 -0.42 11.26 -4.84
C THR A 73 0.53 10.10 -4.59
N TRP A 74 -0.03 8.89 -4.58
CA TRP A 74 0.77 7.67 -4.67
C TRP A 74 0.99 7.31 -6.13
N GLN A 75 2.24 7.02 -6.48
CA GLN A 75 2.65 6.60 -7.82
C GLN A 75 3.26 5.21 -7.79
N LEU A 76 3.10 4.48 -8.88
CA LEU A 76 3.75 3.21 -9.12
C LEU A 76 4.46 3.26 -10.46
N ILE A 77 5.72 2.84 -10.45
CA ILE A 77 6.52 2.63 -11.65
C ILE A 77 6.75 1.13 -11.79
N SER A 78 6.31 0.54 -12.88
CA SER A 78 6.59 -0.86 -13.22
C SER A 78 7.62 -0.91 -14.35
N TYR A 79 8.77 -1.45 -14.04
CA TYR A 79 9.90 -1.55 -14.96
C TYR A 79 9.72 -2.70 -15.95
N THR A 80 10.18 -2.51 -17.18
CA THR A 80 10.27 -3.57 -18.21
C THR A 80 11.40 -4.54 -17.91
N GLU A 81 12.48 -4.04 -17.33
CA GLU A 81 13.65 -4.82 -16.95
C GLU A 81 13.78 -4.86 -15.43
N THR A 82 14.40 -5.91 -14.93
CA THR A 82 14.73 -5.99 -13.50
C THR A 82 15.86 -5.02 -13.19
N LEU A 83 15.62 -4.12 -12.26
CA LEU A 83 16.62 -3.19 -11.74
C LEU A 83 17.18 -3.69 -10.40
N THR A 84 18.11 -2.94 -9.83
CA THR A 84 18.69 -3.19 -8.52
C THR A 84 18.28 -2.08 -7.56
N ALA A 85 17.63 -2.43 -6.46
CA ALA A 85 17.30 -1.51 -5.38
C ALA A 85 18.58 -1.04 -4.65
N PRO A 86 18.54 0.04 -3.84
CA PRO A 86 19.71 0.57 -3.15
C PRO A 86 20.45 -0.44 -2.26
N ASN A 87 19.75 -1.41 -1.69
CA ASN A 87 20.32 -2.51 -0.90
C ASN A 87 20.93 -3.64 -1.73
N GLY A 88 20.98 -3.54 -3.06
CA GLY A 88 21.54 -4.52 -3.98
C GLY A 88 20.59 -5.65 -4.41
N VAL A 89 19.33 -5.63 -3.97
CA VAL A 89 18.34 -6.66 -4.30
C VAL A 89 17.59 -6.30 -5.58
N ALA A 90 17.26 -7.34 -6.37
CA ALA A 90 16.51 -7.19 -7.62
C ALA A 90 15.09 -6.65 -7.38
N THR A 91 14.67 -5.66 -8.17
CA THR A 91 13.35 -5.02 -8.12
C THR A 91 12.75 -4.89 -9.51
N GLN A 92 11.41 -4.99 -9.61
CA GLN A 92 10.67 -4.80 -10.86
C GLN A 92 9.64 -3.68 -10.79
N SER A 93 9.40 -3.12 -9.60
CA SER A 93 8.54 -1.97 -9.46
C SER A 93 8.88 -1.15 -8.22
N VAL A 94 8.46 0.12 -8.26
CA VAL A 94 8.60 1.09 -7.18
C VAL A 94 7.24 1.71 -6.91
N ILE A 95 6.90 1.86 -5.62
CA ILE A 95 5.77 2.66 -5.17
C ILE A 95 6.33 3.83 -4.37
N GLN A 96 5.83 5.03 -4.66
CA GLN A 96 6.29 6.26 -4.02
C GLN A 96 5.12 7.16 -3.64
N ASP A 97 5.23 7.81 -2.46
CA ASP A 97 4.40 8.95 -2.07
C ASP A 97 5.11 10.21 -2.52
N ILE A 98 4.48 11.01 -3.37
CA ILE A 98 5.09 12.15 -4.04
C ILE A 98 4.14 13.36 -4.06
N SER A 99 4.70 14.55 -3.90
CA SER A 99 3.96 15.79 -4.09
C SER A 99 4.59 16.63 -5.19
N TYR A 100 3.75 17.30 -5.95
CA TYR A 100 4.11 18.27 -6.98
C TYR A 100 3.72 19.67 -6.53
N LEU A 101 4.67 20.62 -6.61
CA LEU A 101 4.39 22.04 -6.43
C LEU A 101 4.01 22.64 -7.79
N CYS A 102 2.72 22.94 -7.97
CA CYS A 102 2.12 23.40 -9.24
C CYS A 102 2.22 24.92 -9.43
N LYS A 103 3.13 25.57 -8.74
CA LYS A 103 3.34 27.01 -8.83
C LYS A 103 4.17 27.36 -10.04
N VAL A 104 3.65 28.22 -10.91
CA VAL A 104 4.35 28.68 -12.13
C VAL A 104 5.71 29.32 -11.78
N GLY A 105 6.77 28.86 -12.46
CA GLY A 105 8.16 29.29 -12.23
C GLY A 105 8.87 28.59 -11.07
N TYR A 106 8.18 27.67 -10.35
CA TYR A 106 8.72 26.91 -9.21
C TYR A 106 8.40 25.41 -9.36
N GLU A 107 8.22 24.95 -10.58
CA GLU A 107 7.87 23.57 -10.90
C GLU A 107 8.83 22.60 -10.23
N SER A 108 8.36 21.90 -9.21
CA SER A 108 9.17 20.95 -8.44
C SER A 108 8.33 19.79 -7.90
N TYR A 109 9.00 18.74 -7.51
CA TYR A 109 8.39 17.59 -6.83
C TYR A 109 9.23 17.20 -5.61
N LYS A 110 8.61 16.45 -4.72
CA LYS A 110 9.26 15.90 -3.53
C LYS A 110 8.69 14.54 -3.23
N GLU A 111 9.58 13.56 -3.02
CA GLU A 111 9.23 12.24 -2.53
C GLU A 111 9.21 12.24 -1.00
N PHE A 112 8.21 11.59 -0.42
CA PHE A 112 8.07 11.40 1.03
C PHE A 112 8.33 9.96 1.44
N TYR A 113 8.09 9.04 0.54
CA TYR A 113 8.32 7.61 0.73
C TYR A 113 8.64 6.95 -0.60
N ILE A 114 9.52 5.94 -0.57
CA ILE A 114 9.82 5.07 -1.70
C ILE A 114 9.91 3.63 -1.21
N GLY A 115 9.22 2.71 -1.89
CA GLY A 115 9.26 1.27 -1.62
C GLY A 115 9.53 0.49 -2.90
N TYR A 116 10.46 -0.45 -2.83
CA TYR A 116 10.91 -1.29 -3.93
C TYR A 116 10.30 -2.68 -3.79
N TYR A 117 9.81 -3.27 -4.89
CA TYR A 117 9.12 -4.55 -4.90
C TYR A 117 9.74 -5.51 -5.90
N SER A 118 9.82 -6.80 -5.55
CA SER A 118 10.45 -7.84 -6.36
C SER A 118 9.68 -8.18 -7.64
N GLY A 119 8.38 -7.91 -7.67
CA GLY A 119 7.51 -8.18 -8.83
C GLY A 119 7.00 -6.91 -9.51
N PRO A 120 6.41 -7.02 -10.70
CA PRO A 120 5.81 -5.91 -11.41
C PRO A 120 4.55 -5.40 -10.70
N LEU A 121 4.14 -4.18 -10.99
CA LEU A 121 2.90 -3.56 -10.49
C LEU A 121 2.75 -3.56 -8.95
N GLY A 122 3.86 -3.41 -8.22
CA GLY A 122 3.86 -3.42 -6.75
C GLY A 122 3.63 -4.81 -6.15
N SER A 123 3.75 -5.86 -6.94
CA SER A 123 3.58 -7.25 -6.49
C SER A 123 4.86 -7.84 -5.91
N GLY A 124 4.73 -9.04 -5.37
CA GLY A 124 5.86 -9.73 -4.71
C GLY A 124 6.10 -9.20 -3.31
N VAL A 125 7.35 -9.31 -2.85
CA VAL A 125 7.75 -8.83 -1.52
C VAL A 125 8.39 -7.44 -1.62
N SER A 126 8.21 -6.61 -0.61
CA SER A 126 8.99 -5.39 -0.46
C SER A 126 10.44 -5.77 -0.20
N VAL A 127 11.35 -5.35 -1.07
CA VAL A 127 12.78 -5.70 -1.00
C VAL A 127 13.59 -4.58 -0.34
N ASP A 128 13.10 -3.33 -0.42
CA ASP A 128 13.71 -2.16 0.21
C ASP A 128 12.66 -1.06 0.39
N GLN A 129 12.90 -0.13 1.32
CA GLN A 129 12.05 1.04 1.50
C GLN A 129 12.79 2.15 2.23
N ALA A 130 12.43 3.40 1.95
CA ALA A 130 12.99 4.56 2.63
C ALA A 130 11.91 5.62 2.89
N ASP A 131 11.99 6.27 4.05
CA ASP A 131 11.35 7.55 4.32
C ASP A 131 12.24 8.65 3.74
N THR A 132 11.73 9.37 2.77
CA THR A 132 12.42 10.47 2.08
C THR A 132 11.83 11.84 2.44
N SER A 133 11.02 11.91 3.50
CA SER A 133 10.34 13.14 3.94
C SER A 133 11.30 14.29 4.26
N ASN A 134 12.56 14.00 4.58
CA ASN A 134 13.62 14.99 4.81
C ASN A 134 14.38 15.41 3.54
N SER A 135 14.05 14.86 2.36
CA SER A 135 14.66 15.27 1.10
C SER A 135 14.27 16.72 0.74
N SER A 136 15.06 17.37 -0.09
CA SER A 136 14.72 18.67 -0.66
C SER A 136 13.73 18.53 -1.81
N TRP A 137 13.07 19.64 -2.15
CA TRP A 137 12.30 19.74 -3.38
C TRP A 137 13.25 19.67 -4.59
N GLU A 138 12.91 18.81 -5.55
CA GLU A 138 13.64 18.66 -6.79
C GLU A 138 12.93 19.39 -7.93
N ARG A 139 13.70 20.08 -8.76
CA ARG A 139 13.16 20.80 -9.91
C ARG A 139 12.69 19.83 -10.98
N VAL A 140 11.50 20.06 -11.52
CA VAL A 140 11.01 19.36 -12.71
C VAL A 140 11.82 19.80 -13.93
N ILE A 141 12.46 18.84 -14.60
CA ILE A 141 13.28 19.10 -15.78
C ILE A 141 12.45 18.85 -17.04
N PRO A 142 12.36 19.81 -17.99
CA PRO A 142 11.69 19.62 -19.26
C PRO A 142 12.19 18.36 -20.00
N ASP A 143 11.34 17.75 -20.80
CA ASP A 143 11.60 16.56 -21.62
C ASP A 143 11.94 15.28 -20.83
N THR A 144 11.65 15.27 -19.52
CA THR A 144 11.75 14.08 -18.67
C THR A 144 10.37 13.51 -18.34
N MET A 145 10.34 12.27 -17.81
CA MET A 145 9.09 11.69 -17.32
C MET A 145 8.51 12.47 -16.14
N SER A 146 9.33 13.03 -15.24
CA SER A 146 8.88 13.91 -14.16
C SER A 146 8.11 15.13 -14.69
N TYR A 147 8.50 15.68 -15.84
CA TYR A 147 7.78 16.76 -16.50
C TYR A 147 6.41 16.31 -17.07
N VAL A 148 6.35 15.11 -17.65
CA VAL A 148 5.09 14.52 -18.15
C VAL A 148 4.10 14.34 -17.00
N LEU A 149 4.56 13.77 -15.89
CA LEU A 149 3.76 13.54 -14.68
C LEU A 149 3.33 14.87 -14.04
N TYR A 150 4.25 15.81 -13.89
CA TYR A 150 3.95 17.16 -13.42
C TYR A 150 2.84 17.81 -14.24
N LYS A 151 2.95 17.80 -15.57
CA LYS A 151 1.93 18.38 -16.45
C LYS A 151 0.57 17.68 -16.32
N PHE A 152 0.56 16.39 -16.04
CA PHE A 152 -0.67 15.66 -15.80
C PHE A 152 -1.34 16.10 -14.49
N PHE A 153 -0.60 16.12 -13.38
CA PHE A 153 -1.14 16.42 -12.06
C PHE A 153 -1.39 17.92 -11.84
N CYS A 154 -0.54 18.76 -12.40
CA CYS A 154 -0.65 20.23 -12.27
C CYS A 154 -1.52 20.89 -13.35
N LYS A 155 -2.18 20.08 -14.19
CA LYS A 155 -3.24 20.62 -15.05
C LYS A 155 -4.39 21.06 -14.15
N PRO A 156 -4.82 22.33 -14.19
CA PRO A 156 -5.97 22.71 -13.41
C PRO A 156 -7.13 21.78 -13.76
N PRO A 157 -7.80 21.14 -12.80
CA PRO A 157 -9.06 20.50 -13.05
C PRO A 157 -9.91 21.58 -13.73
N ASN A 158 -10.58 21.25 -14.85
CA ASN A 158 -11.44 22.16 -15.60
C ASN A 158 -12.29 22.93 -14.59
N ILE A 159 -11.83 24.12 -14.23
CA ILE A 159 -12.65 25.09 -13.49
C ILE A 159 -13.64 25.55 -14.57
N PRO A 160 -14.94 25.26 -14.44
CA PRO A 160 -15.90 25.84 -15.34
C PRO A 160 -15.77 27.36 -15.20
N SER A 161 -15.42 27.98 -16.32
CA SER A 161 -15.32 29.43 -16.49
C SER A 161 -16.67 30.09 -16.27
#